data_24e6fd719e74ab9e7c1ccfb05ba8b9be
#
_entry.id   24e6fd719e74ab9e7c1ccfb05ba8b9be
#
_cell.length_a   1.000
_cell.length_b   1.000
_cell.length_c   1.000
_cell.angle_alpha   90.00
_cell.angle_beta   90.00
_cell.angle_gamma   90.00
#
_symmetry.space_group_name_H-M   'P 1'
#
loop_
_entity.id
_entity.type
_entity.pdbx_description
1 polymer ?
#
loop_
_entity_poly.entity_id
_entity_poly.type
_entity_poly.pdbx_seq_one_letter_code
_entity_poly.pdbx_strand_id
1 'polypeptide(L)'
;MDRDMVVGHAGKSIIDYMMVTNQVFEQRKLPTGAMIAPVIIALDKTQLSNFSGDKSAWPVYLTIGNIEKSTRRMASSRATVLIGYIPVSKLECFSEKRRQHEASQLWHSCMRSLLRPLVEAGKNGVQMVCPDQKICWVFPILFAYVADHPEQCLVACNKQNRCPRCKVGRLKLGDGKASPVKTQKEVLEAMERACNGDFKKFNELGLHPIDPFWRDLPHCDIFS
;
A
#
# COMPACT_ATOMS: atom_id res chain seq x y z
N MET A 1 13.09 -24.18 -3.94
CA MET A 1 12.61 -23.40 -2.79
C MET A 1 11.39 -24.16 -2.27
N ASP A 2 11.63 -24.98 -1.25
CA ASP A 2 10.71 -26.02 -0.78
C ASP A 2 9.39 -25.45 -0.26
N ARG A 3 8.29 -26.06 -0.72
CA ARG A 3 6.94 -25.76 -0.26
C ARG A 3 6.72 -26.12 1.23
N ASP A 4 7.60 -26.93 1.81
CA ASP A 4 7.48 -27.42 3.17
C ASP A 4 7.93 -26.43 4.26
N MET A 5 8.60 -25.34 3.90
CA MET A 5 8.96 -24.27 4.86
C MET A 5 7.81 -23.32 5.20
N VAL A 6 6.67 -23.40 4.53
CA VAL A 6 5.53 -22.50 4.74
C VAL A 6 4.59 -22.98 5.86
N VAL A 7 4.70 -24.24 6.29
CA VAL A 7 3.77 -24.88 7.24
C VAL A 7 4.33 -25.01 8.66
N GLY A 8 5.58 -24.69 8.91
CA GLY A 8 6.31 -25.11 10.11
C GLY A 8 6.29 -24.18 11.34
N HIS A 9 5.61 -23.04 11.36
CA HIS A 9 5.54 -22.18 12.56
C HIS A 9 4.09 -21.94 12.96
N ALA A 10 3.60 -22.79 13.84
CA ALA A 10 2.29 -22.65 14.48
C ALA A 10 2.15 -21.23 15.07
N GLY A 11 1.22 -20.43 14.52
CA GLY A 11 0.81 -19.12 15.03
C GLY A 11 1.29 -17.88 14.26
N LYS A 12 2.21 -17.98 13.31
CA LYS A 12 2.59 -16.83 12.45
C LYS A 12 1.78 -16.81 11.15
N SER A 13 1.19 -15.66 10.84
CA SER A 13 0.50 -15.49 9.54
C SER A 13 1.51 -15.36 8.41
N ILE A 14 1.06 -15.62 7.17
CA ILE A 14 1.87 -15.39 5.95
C ILE A 14 2.40 -13.94 5.92
N ILE A 15 1.59 -12.98 6.38
CA ILE A 15 1.99 -11.56 6.50
C ILE A 15 3.15 -11.40 7.46
N ASP A 16 3.12 -12.06 8.63
CA ASP A 16 4.20 -11.96 9.61
C ASP A 16 5.52 -12.58 9.07
N TYR A 17 5.42 -13.67 8.30
CA TYR A 17 6.58 -14.28 7.65
C TYR A 17 7.16 -13.38 6.55
N MET A 18 6.31 -12.84 5.68
CA MET A 18 6.73 -11.90 4.63
C MET A 18 7.34 -10.63 5.24
N MET A 19 6.79 -10.13 6.34
CA MET A 19 7.36 -8.99 7.06
C MET A 19 8.79 -9.27 7.51
N VAL A 20 9.07 -10.42 8.11
CA VAL A 20 10.42 -10.75 8.59
C VAL A 20 11.41 -10.86 7.43
N THR A 21 11.06 -11.56 6.35
CA THR A 21 11.96 -11.78 5.21
C THR A 21 12.27 -10.48 4.46
N ASN A 22 11.27 -9.68 4.16
CA ASN A 22 11.48 -8.39 3.49
C ASN A 22 12.17 -7.37 4.40
N GLN A 23 11.87 -7.36 5.68
CA GLN A 23 12.55 -6.52 6.66
C GLN A 23 14.04 -6.82 6.69
N VAL A 24 14.46 -8.09 6.71
CA VAL A 24 15.87 -8.48 6.65
C VAL A 24 16.53 -8.04 5.35
N PHE A 25 15.83 -8.16 4.21
CA PHE A 25 16.34 -7.73 2.92
C PHE A 25 16.54 -6.22 2.83
N GLU A 26 15.55 -5.44 3.25
CA GLU A 26 15.65 -3.97 3.26
C GLU A 26 16.66 -3.47 4.30
N GLN A 27 16.78 -4.13 5.47
CA GLN A 27 17.77 -3.82 6.49
C GLN A 27 19.20 -3.82 5.93
N ARG A 28 19.50 -4.73 4.99
CA ARG A 28 20.84 -4.84 4.37
C ARG A 28 21.18 -3.63 3.48
N LYS A 29 20.18 -2.87 3.05
CA LYS A 29 20.37 -1.66 2.22
C LYS A 29 20.55 -0.41 3.06
N LEU A 30 20.28 -0.48 4.36
CA LEU A 30 20.35 0.64 5.29
C LEU A 30 21.69 0.70 6.01
N PRO A 31 22.06 1.86 6.60
CA PRO A 31 23.26 2.00 7.40
C PRO A 31 23.32 1.00 8.57
N THR A 32 24.52 0.59 8.96
CA THR A 32 24.72 -0.28 10.12
C THR A 32 24.10 0.34 11.38
N GLY A 33 23.29 -0.44 12.10
CA GLY A 33 22.58 0.02 13.31
C GLY A 33 21.22 0.69 13.05
N ALA A 34 20.82 0.80 11.79
CA ALA A 34 19.47 1.26 11.44
C ALA A 34 18.42 0.25 11.87
N MET A 35 17.25 0.74 12.31
CA MET A 35 16.07 -0.06 12.65
C MET A 35 14.96 0.24 11.64
N ILE A 36 14.33 -0.79 11.10
CA ILE A 36 13.15 -0.65 10.26
C ILE A 36 11.89 -0.61 11.13
N ALA A 37 11.02 0.36 10.86
CA ALA A 37 9.63 0.36 11.30
C ALA A 37 8.72 0.01 10.11
N PRO A 38 8.30 -1.26 9.94
CA PRO A 38 7.41 -1.65 8.86
C PRO A 38 6.04 -1.02 9.08
N VAL A 39 5.68 -0.04 8.27
CA VAL A 39 4.39 0.66 8.34
C VAL A 39 3.34 -0.20 7.64
N ILE A 40 2.24 -0.42 8.33
CA ILE A 40 1.05 -1.09 7.81
C ILE A 40 -0.07 -0.05 7.76
N ILE A 41 -0.65 0.15 6.58
CA ILE A 41 -1.80 1.03 6.39
C ILE A 41 -3.03 0.19 6.14
N ALA A 42 -4.14 0.55 6.78
CA ALA A 42 -5.44 -0.05 6.56
C ALA A 42 -6.46 1.05 6.24
N LEU A 43 -7.25 0.81 5.22
CA LEU A 43 -8.37 1.66 4.85
C LEU A 43 -9.63 0.81 4.71
N ASP A 44 -10.76 1.42 5.03
CA ASP A 44 -12.08 0.85 4.76
C ASP A 44 -13.08 1.98 4.59
N LYS A 45 -13.66 2.10 3.38
CA LYS A 45 -14.67 3.11 3.13
C LYS A 45 -15.95 2.76 3.87
N THR A 46 -16.24 3.51 4.92
CA THR A 46 -17.37 3.27 5.81
C THR A 46 -18.49 4.25 5.54
N GLN A 47 -19.71 3.76 5.45
CA GLN A 47 -20.93 4.58 5.40
C GLN A 47 -21.28 5.05 6.81
N LEU A 48 -21.34 6.38 7.03
CA LEU A 48 -21.54 6.95 8.36
C LEU A 48 -23.01 7.06 8.78
N SER A 49 -23.94 7.01 7.83
CA SER A 49 -25.36 7.21 8.10
C SER A 49 -26.22 6.43 7.11
N ASN A 50 -27.18 5.65 7.65
CA ASN A 50 -28.17 4.92 6.87
C ASN A 50 -29.48 5.70 6.69
N PHE A 51 -29.73 6.77 7.46
CA PHE A 51 -31.02 7.44 7.53
C PHE A 51 -31.06 8.89 7.02
N SER A 52 -29.92 9.53 6.84
CA SER A 52 -29.86 10.93 6.43
C SER A 52 -28.59 11.24 5.63
N GLY A 53 -28.74 11.23 4.30
CA GLY A 53 -27.71 11.59 3.35
C GLY A 53 -26.62 10.54 3.20
N ASP A 54 -26.15 10.32 1.96
CA ASP A 54 -25.02 9.43 1.60
C ASP A 54 -23.68 9.94 2.13
N LYS A 55 -23.54 10.04 3.45
CA LYS A 55 -22.29 10.45 4.08
C LYS A 55 -21.40 9.24 4.29
N SER A 56 -20.30 9.20 3.58
CA SER A 56 -19.26 8.19 3.76
C SER A 56 -17.98 8.84 4.28
N ALA A 57 -17.24 8.12 5.08
CA ALA A 57 -15.88 8.47 5.48
C ALA A 57 -14.90 7.42 4.97
N TRP A 58 -13.69 7.84 4.71
CA TRP A 58 -12.61 6.95 4.31
C TRP A 58 -11.43 7.13 5.28
N PRO A 59 -11.54 6.53 6.48
CA PRO A 59 -10.50 6.63 7.49
C PRO A 59 -9.23 5.89 7.05
N VAL A 60 -8.09 6.46 7.38
CA VAL A 60 -6.77 5.89 7.14
C VAL A 60 -6.14 5.55 8.48
N TYR A 61 -5.93 4.28 8.72
CA TYR A 61 -5.31 3.78 9.94
C TYR A 61 -3.87 3.36 9.67
N LEU A 62 -2.99 3.60 10.63
CA LEU A 62 -1.59 3.23 10.60
C LEU A 62 -1.23 2.40 11.83
N THR A 63 -0.48 1.35 11.63
CA THR A 63 0.21 0.59 12.68
C THR A 63 1.60 0.19 12.21
N ILE A 64 2.45 -0.31 13.11
CA ILE A 64 3.79 -0.79 12.78
C ILE A 64 3.92 -2.29 13.03
N GLY A 65 4.67 -2.96 12.15
CA GLY A 65 4.87 -4.40 12.19
C GLY A 65 5.70 -4.89 13.36
N ASN A 66 6.50 -4.01 13.99
CA ASN A 66 7.28 -4.34 15.19
C ASN A 66 6.41 -4.66 16.42
N ILE A 67 5.16 -4.19 16.45
CA ILE A 67 4.22 -4.52 17.52
C ILE A 67 3.69 -5.94 17.30
N GLU A 68 3.73 -6.75 18.33
CA GLU A 68 3.21 -8.12 18.27
C GLU A 68 1.74 -8.16 17.86
N LYS A 69 1.36 -9.16 17.04
CA LYS A 69 0.01 -9.28 16.46
C LYS A 69 -1.09 -9.39 17.53
N SER A 70 -0.82 -10.09 18.63
CA SER A 70 -1.70 -10.16 19.79
C SER A 70 -2.03 -8.78 20.34
N THR A 71 -1.03 -7.94 20.53
CA THR A 71 -1.14 -6.56 21.00
C THR A 71 -1.84 -5.68 19.97
N ARG A 72 -1.48 -5.77 18.69
CA ARG A 72 -2.13 -4.98 17.60
C ARG A 72 -3.63 -5.21 17.48
N ARG A 73 -4.11 -6.41 17.86
CA ARG A 73 -5.53 -6.77 17.82
C ARG A 73 -6.34 -6.21 18.98
N MET A 74 -5.69 -5.84 20.08
CA MET A 74 -6.37 -5.29 21.25
C MET A 74 -6.65 -3.80 21.05
N ALA A 75 -7.92 -3.40 21.01
CA ALA A 75 -8.30 -2.00 20.86
C ALA A 75 -7.75 -1.12 22.00
N SER A 76 -7.64 -1.67 23.21
CA SER A 76 -7.10 -1.01 24.39
C SER A 76 -5.60 -0.70 24.28
N SER A 77 -4.85 -1.41 23.45
CA SER A 77 -3.41 -1.18 23.25
C SER A 77 -3.09 0.08 22.50
N ARG A 78 -4.07 0.66 21.77
CA ARG A 78 -3.90 1.80 20.88
C ARG A 78 -2.76 1.64 19.88
N ALA A 79 -2.46 0.41 19.50
CA ALA A 79 -1.40 0.07 18.57
C ALA A 79 -1.70 0.46 17.12
N THR A 80 -2.95 0.82 16.83
CA THR A 80 -3.42 1.33 15.54
C THR A 80 -3.92 2.76 15.73
N VAL A 81 -3.43 3.67 14.92
CA VAL A 81 -3.71 5.11 15.01
C VAL A 81 -4.44 5.57 13.77
N LEU A 82 -5.50 6.34 13.94
CA LEU A 82 -6.14 7.06 12.85
C LEU A 82 -5.27 8.26 12.48
N ILE A 83 -4.75 8.28 11.24
CA ILE A 83 -3.86 9.33 10.76
C ILE A 83 -4.56 10.37 9.90
N GLY A 84 -5.77 10.09 9.42
CA GLY A 84 -6.57 11.04 8.66
C GLY A 84 -7.79 10.43 7.99
N TYR A 85 -8.51 11.29 7.26
CA TYR A 85 -9.63 10.90 6.44
C TYR A 85 -9.42 11.34 5.01
N ILE A 86 -9.66 10.45 4.05
CA ILE A 86 -9.72 10.82 2.65
C ILE A 86 -11.12 11.34 2.34
N PRO A 87 -11.24 12.50 1.68
CA PRO A 87 -12.52 13.08 1.35
C PRO A 87 -13.29 12.21 0.34
N VAL A 88 -14.58 12.04 0.58
CA VAL A 88 -15.50 11.39 -0.36
C VAL A 88 -16.34 12.48 -0.99
N SER A 89 -16.04 12.80 -2.26
CA SER A 89 -16.75 13.85 -3.01
C SER A 89 -17.47 13.24 -4.21
N LYS A 90 -18.68 13.76 -4.52
CA LYS A 90 -19.43 13.38 -5.72
C LYS A 90 -18.81 13.92 -7.02
N LEU A 91 -17.91 14.90 -6.92
CA LEU A 91 -17.19 15.52 -8.05
C LEU A 91 -18.13 15.97 -9.19
N GLU A 92 -19.28 16.56 -8.83
CA GLU A 92 -20.31 17.00 -9.78
C GLU A 92 -19.83 18.11 -10.73
N CYS A 93 -18.73 18.78 -10.39
CA CYS A 93 -18.05 19.75 -11.27
C CYS A 93 -17.41 19.11 -12.51
N PHE A 94 -17.25 17.79 -12.52
CA PHE A 94 -16.70 17.06 -13.68
C PHE A 94 -17.83 16.32 -14.43
N SER A 95 -17.60 16.12 -15.75
CA SER A 95 -18.50 15.26 -16.54
C SER A 95 -18.48 13.83 -16.01
N GLU A 96 -19.59 13.12 -16.13
CA GLU A 96 -19.79 11.76 -15.62
C GLU A 96 -18.65 10.81 -16.05
N LYS A 97 -18.21 10.90 -17.30
CA LYS A 97 -17.10 10.08 -17.84
C LYS A 97 -15.75 10.34 -17.14
N ARG A 98 -15.54 11.54 -16.61
CA ARG A 98 -14.29 11.93 -15.95
C ARG A 98 -14.33 11.70 -14.44
N ARG A 99 -15.50 11.64 -13.81
CA ARG A 99 -15.64 11.56 -12.35
C ARG A 99 -14.82 10.41 -11.73
N GLN A 100 -14.85 9.24 -12.35
CA GLN A 100 -14.10 8.08 -11.82
C GLN A 100 -12.59 8.33 -11.85
N HIS A 101 -12.08 8.89 -12.94
CA HIS A 101 -10.66 9.23 -13.05
C HIS A 101 -10.25 10.29 -12.03
N GLU A 102 -11.02 11.38 -11.94
CA GLU A 102 -10.75 12.48 -11.01
C GLU A 102 -10.86 12.04 -9.53
N ALA A 103 -11.83 11.14 -9.22
CA ALA A 103 -11.93 10.56 -7.89
C ALA A 103 -10.69 9.74 -7.52
N SER A 104 -10.20 8.93 -8.44
CA SER A 104 -8.98 8.15 -8.22
C SER A 104 -7.75 9.05 -8.09
N GLN A 105 -7.63 10.08 -8.93
CA GLN A 105 -6.53 11.03 -8.85
C GLN A 105 -6.55 11.83 -7.54
N LEU A 106 -7.73 12.28 -7.11
CA LEU A 106 -7.92 12.95 -5.82
C LEU A 106 -7.49 12.05 -4.67
N TRP A 107 -7.92 10.80 -4.68
CA TRP A 107 -7.56 9.81 -3.67
C TRP A 107 -6.03 9.65 -3.56
N HIS A 108 -5.34 9.44 -4.69
CA HIS A 108 -3.87 9.33 -4.72
C HIS A 108 -3.18 10.61 -4.25
N SER A 109 -3.72 11.77 -4.59
CA SER A 109 -3.18 13.06 -4.14
C SER A 109 -3.33 13.25 -2.63
N CYS A 110 -4.47 12.86 -2.06
CA CYS A 110 -4.69 12.88 -0.61
C CYS A 110 -3.75 11.92 0.12
N MET A 111 -3.61 10.69 -0.37
CA MET A 111 -2.68 9.71 0.19
C MET A 111 -1.23 10.20 0.14
N ARG A 112 -0.80 10.79 -0.97
CA ARG A 112 0.54 11.38 -1.11
C ARG A 112 0.76 12.49 -0.08
N SER A 113 -0.22 13.37 0.12
CA SER A 113 -0.15 14.44 1.11
C SER A 113 -0.06 13.87 2.53
N LEU A 114 -0.88 12.88 2.85
CA LEU A 114 -0.92 12.25 4.16
C LEU A 114 0.38 11.50 4.49
N LEU A 115 0.96 10.80 3.52
CA LEU A 115 2.15 9.99 3.69
C LEU A 115 3.47 10.72 3.37
N ARG A 116 3.40 12.00 3.01
CA ARG A 116 4.60 12.81 2.73
C ARG A 116 5.67 12.74 3.83
N PRO A 117 5.33 12.76 5.13
CA PRO A 117 6.34 12.61 6.17
C PRO A 117 7.13 11.29 6.10
N LEU A 118 6.52 10.21 5.59
CA LEU A 118 7.20 8.92 5.44
C LEU A 118 8.25 8.94 4.31
N VAL A 119 8.13 9.83 3.34
CA VAL A 119 9.13 9.96 2.26
C VAL A 119 10.46 10.42 2.83
N GLU A 120 10.45 11.49 3.61
CA GLU A 120 11.66 12.05 4.23
C GLU A 120 12.22 11.10 5.31
N ALA A 121 11.36 10.63 6.20
CA ALA A 121 11.73 9.72 7.27
C ALA A 121 12.28 8.38 6.74
N GLY A 122 11.71 7.86 5.64
CA GLY A 122 12.18 6.62 5.04
C GLY A 122 13.50 6.77 4.27
N LYS A 123 13.79 7.97 3.74
CA LYS A 123 15.08 8.26 3.07
C LYS A 123 16.22 8.50 4.08
N ASN A 124 15.95 9.33 5.06
CA ASN A 124 16.98 9.89 5.95
C ASN A 124 17.03 9.19 7.31
N GLY A 125 16.01 8.41 7.65
CA GLY A 125 15.78 7.90 8.98
C GLY A 125 15.40 9.00 9.98
N VAL A 126 14.89 8.59 11.13
CA VAL A 126 14.54 9.46 12.25
C VAL A 126 15.20 8.93 13.51
N GLN A 127 15.86 9.83 14.26
CA GLN A 127 16.37 9.48 15.58
C GLN A 127 15.21 9.39 16.56
N MET A 128 15.08 8.27 17.22
CA MET A 128 14.05 8.00 18.22
C MET A 128 14.67 7.42 19.49
N VAL A 129 14.15 7.82 20.64
CA VAL A 129 14.55 7.20 21.90
C VAL A 129 13.79 5.90 22.08
N CYS A 130 14.50 4.80 22.18
CA CYS A 130 13.95 3.47 22.43
C CYS A 130 13.55 3.31 23.91
N PRO A 131 12.73 2.29 24.28
CA PRO A 131 12.34 2.05 25.67
C PRO A 131 13.52 1.82 26.64
N ASP A 132 14.67 1.35 26.12
CA ASP A 132 15.93 1.17 26.84
C ASP A 132 16.76 2.49 26.97
N GLN A 133 16.14 3.62 26.59
CA GLN A 133 16.72 4.96 26.58
C GLN A 133 17.88 5.17 25.60
N LYS A 134 18.17 4.20 24.75
CA LYS A 134 19.13 4.37 23.65
C LYS A 134 18.50 5.10 22.48
N ILE A 135 19.31 5.86 21.76
CA ILE A 135 18.90 6.51 20.52
C ILE A 135 19.03 5.50 19.38
N CYS A 136 17.93 5.23 18.72
CA CYS A 136 17.87 4.38 17.54
C CYS A 136 17.64 5.22 16.29
N TRP A 137 18.25 4.83 15.18
CA TRP A 137 17.97 5.41 13.87
C TRP A 137 16.89 4.58 13.19
N VAL A 138 15.69 5.11 13.10
CA VAL A 138 14.50 4.40 12.66
C VAL A 138 14.11 4.81 11.25
N PHE A 139 13.93 3.85 10.36
CA PHE A 139 13.46 4.03 8.98
C PHE A 139 12.03 3.48 8.86
N PRO A 140 10.99 4.35 8.81
CA PRO A 140 9.63 3.91 8.54
C PRO A 140 9.48 3.60 7.05
N ILE A 141 9.14 2.35 6.73
CA ILE A 141 8.96 1.88 5.36
C ILE A 141 7.54 1.36 5.21
N LEU A 142 6.81 1.82 4.17
CA LEU A 142 5.49 1.26 3.87
C LEU A 142 5.66 -0.19 3.43
N PHE A 143 5.18 -1.09 4.27
CA PHE A 143 5.38 -2.52 4.13
C PHE A 143 4.13 -3.26 3.66
N ALA A 144 2.97 -2.88 4.15
CA ALA A 144 1.72 -3.52 3.80
C ALA A 144 0.57 -2.51 3.69
N TYR A 145 -0.30 -2.79 2.75
CA TYR A 145 -1.54 -2.09 2.54
C TYR A 145 -2.70 -3.08 2.65
N VAL A 146 -3.55 -2.89 3.64
CA VAL A 146 -4.70 -3.76 3.92
C VAL A 146 -5.96 -3.10 3.38
N ALA A 147 -6.54 -3.69 2.36
CA ALA A 147 -7.74 -3.20 1.69
C ALA A 147 -8.49 -4.34 0.99
N ASP A 148 -9.73 -4.10 0.64
CA ASP A 148 -10.51 -4.97 -0.21
C ASP A 148 -10.01 -4.96 -1.68
N HIS A 149 -10.53 -5.84 -2.53
CA HIS A 149 -10.07 -5.94 -3.91
C HIS A 149 -10.26 -4.65 -4.74
N PRO A 150 -11.39 -3.94 -4.70
CA PRO A 150 -11.56 -2.66 -5.38
C PRO A 150 -10.55 -1.61 -4.94
N GLU A 151 -10.27 -1.51 -3.65
CA GLU A 151 -9.25 -0.59 -3.13
C GLU A 151 -7.83 -1.01 -3.50
N GLN A 152 -7.53 -2.31 -3.49
CA GLN A 152 -6.25 -2.82 -3.98
C GLN A 152 -6.02 -2.44 -5.45
N CYS A 153 -7.06 -2.52 -6.30
CA CYS A 153 -6.98 -2.06 -7.68
C CYS A 153 -6.75 -0.54 -7.76
N LEU A 154 -7.38 0.24 -6.90
CA LEU A 154 -7.17 1.69 -6.81
C LEU A 154 -5.72 2.00 -6.45
N VAL A 155 -5.19 1.39 -5.38
CA VAL A 155 -3.78 1.55 -4.95
C VAL A 155 -2.80 1.20 -6.06
N ALA A 156 -3.03 0.07 -6.75
CA ALA A 156 -2.18 -0.40 -7.84
C ALA A 156 -2.37 0.38 -9.17
N CYS A 157 -3.23 1.41 -9.18
CA CYS A 157 -3.63 2.12 -10.41
C CYS A 157 -4.17 1.18 -11.49
N ASN A 158 -4.87 0.13 -11.11
CA ASN A 158 -5.33 -0.94 -11.99
C ASN A 158 -6.83 -0.85 -12.27
N LYS A 159 -7.23 -1.32 -13.45
CA LYS A 159 -8.62 -1.60 -13.76
C LYS A 159 -9.15 -2.74 -12.89
N GLN A 160 -10.37 -2.63 -12.37
CA GLN A 160 -10.98 -3.63 -11.47
C GLN A 160 -11.11 -5.04 -12.06
N ASN A 161 -11.08 -5.17 -13.39
CA ASN A 161 -11.11 -6.46 -14.08
C ASN A 161 -9.70 -7.04 -14.34
N ARG A 162 -8.71 -6.61 -13.58
CA ARG A 162 -7.32 -7.08 -13.63
C ARG A 162 -6.85 -7.45 -12.23
N CYS A 163 -5.88 -8.32 -12.14
CA CYS A 163 -5.22 -8.57 -10.87
C CYS A 163 -4.39 -7.34 -10.45
N PRO A 164 -4.56 -6.78 -9.24
CA PRO A 164 -3.72 -5.69 -8.77
C PRO A 164 -2.26 -6.12 -8.59
N ARG A 165 -2.00 -7.39 -8.35
CA ARG A 165 -0.70 -7.94 -7.96
C ARG A 165 0.09 -8.57 -9.10
N CYS A 166 -0.55 -9.38 -9.96
CA CYS A 166 0.14 -10.14 -10.99
C CYS A 166 -0.28 -9.72 -12.41
N LYS A 167 0.47 -10.25 -13.40
CA LYS A 167 0.30 -9.92 -14.83
C LYS A 167 -0.75 -10.78 -15.53
N VAL A 168 -1.58 -11.50 -14.78
CA VAL A 168 -2.61 -12.37 -15.38
C VAL A 168 -3.55 -11.58 -16.28
N GLY A 169 -3.79 -12.12 -17.47
CA GLY A 169 -4.72 -11.52 -18.43
C GLY A 169 -6.18 -11.59 -17.95
N ARG A 170 -7.01 -10.64 -18.39
CA ARG A 170 -8.42 -10.54 -17.99
C ARG A 170 -9.19 -11.87 -18.11
N LEU A 171 -8.99 -12.61 -19.21
CA LEU A 171 -9.71 -13.86 -19.50
C LEU A 171 -9.16 -15.08 -18.75
N LYS A 172 -8.06 -14.91 -18.02
CA LYS A 172 -7.38 -15.98 -17.28
C LYS A 172 -7.45 -15.79 -15.76
N LEU A 173 -8.24 -14.83 -15.29
CA LEU A 173 -8.54 -14.66 -13.88
C LEU A 173 -9.32 -15.90 -13.40
N GLY A 174 -8.78 -16.60 -12.41
CA GLY A 174 -9.43 -17.81 -11.88
C GLY A 174 -8.93 -19.14 -12.46
N ASP A 175 -8.06 -19.15 -13.48
CA ASP A 175 -7.51 -20.39 -14.08
C ASP A 175 -6.61 -21.21 -13.14
N GLY A 176 -6.36 -20.72 -11.91
CA GLY A 176 -5.50 -21.39 -10.93
C GLY A 176 -4.02 -21.45 -11.31
N LYS A 177 -3.61 -20.81 -12.42
CA LYS A 177 -2.22 -20.79 -12.87
C LYS A 177 -1.47 -19.59 -12.29
N ALA A 178 -0.27 -19.86 -11.76
CA ALA A 178 0.61 -18.80 -11.29
C ALA A 178 1.00 -17.85 -12.44
N SER A 179 0.98 -16.55 -12.19
CA SER A 179 1.39 -15.51 -13.12
C SER A 179 2.46 -14.64 -12.46
N PRO A 180 3.45 -14.14 -13.21
CA PRO A 180 4.49 -13.27 -12.66
C PRO A 180 3.89 -12.07 -11.94
N VAL A 181 4.47 -11.71 -10.81
CA VAL A 181 4.12 -10.51 -10.04
C VAL A 181 4.56 -9.28 -10.82
N LYS A 182 3.80 -8.19 -10.73
CA LYS A 182 4.22 -6.88 -11.21
C LYS A 182 5.31 -6.34 -10.29
N THR A 183 6.12 -5.42 -10.79
CA THR A 183 7.04 -4.64 -9.96
C THR A 183 6.70 -3.16 -10.07
N GLN A 184 6.99 -2.41 -9.02
CA GLN A 184 6.78 -0.96 -9.01
C GLN A 184 7.52 -0.29 -10.17
N LYS A 185 8.77 -0.70 -10.42
CA LYS A 185 9.58 -0.20 -11.54
C LYS A 185 8.89 -0.42 -12.89
N GLU A 186 8.42 -1.63 -13.16
CA GLU A 186 7.76 -1.96 -14.44
C GLU A 186 6.48 -1.14 -14.65
N VAL A 187 5.71 -0.92 -13.58
CA VAL A 187 4.48 -0.13 -13.66
C VAL A 187 4.79 1.34 -13.93
N LEU A 188 5.77 1.92 -13.24
CA LEU A 188 6.20 3.31 -13.48
C LEU A 188 6.75 3.50 -14.89
N GLU A 189 7.59 2.60 -15.38
CA GLU A 189 8.11 2.63 -16.76
C GLU A 189 6.97 2.55 -17.79
N ALA A 190 5.95 1.71 -17.55
CA ALA A 190 4.80 1.61 -18.43
C ALA A 190 3.96 2.91 -18.45
N MET A 191 3.82 3.57 -17.29
CA MET A 191 3.15 4.87 -17.18
C MET A 191 3.92 5.97 -17.91
N GLU A 192 5.23 6.03 -17.75
CA GLU A 192 6.10 7.00 -18.44
C GLU A 192 6.07 6.82 -19.96
N ARG A 193 6.12 5.59 -20.46
CA ARG A 193 5.97 5.28 -21.89
C ARG A 193 4.62 5.73 -22.42
N ALA A 194 3.54 5.52 -21.65
CA ALA A 194 2.21 5.95 -22.03
C ALA A 194 2.10 7.48 -22.15
N CYS A 195 2.79 8.25 -21.30
CA CYS A 195 2.89 9.71 -21.44
C CYS A 195 3.58 10.12 -22.74
N ASN A 196 4.47 9.29 -23.29
CA ASN A 196 5.17 9.50 -24.55
C ASN A 196 4.44 8.85 -25.76
N GLY A 197 3.20 8.38 -25.59
CA GLY A 197 2.37 7.80 -26.64
C GLY A 197 2.48 6.29 -26.85
N ASP A 198 3.35 5.58 -26.12
CA ASP A 198 3.44 4.11 -26.14
C ASP A 198 2.56 3.48 -25.06
N PHE A 199 1.34 3.12 -25.45
CA PHE A 199 0.36 2.49 -24.56
C PHE A 199 0.40 0.96 -24.51
N LYS A 200 1.32 0.29 -25.22
CA LYS A 200 1.30 -1.17 -25.33
C LYS A 200 1.39 -1.85 -23.97
N LYS A 201 2.47 -1.60 -23.24
CA LYS A 201 2.69 -2.20 -21.91
C LYS A 201 1.67 -1.73 -20.88
N PHE A 202 1.28 -0.47 -20.94
CA PHE A 202 0.25 0.13 -20.10
C PHE A 202 -1.09 -0.61 -20.20
N ASN A 203 -1.54 -0.92 -21.43
CA ASN A 203 -2.77 -1.67 -21.67
C ASN A 203 -2.64 -3.15 -21.29
N GLU A 204 -1.48 -3.77 -21.53
CA GLU A 204 -1.19 -5.14 -21.10
C GLU A 204 -1.32 -5.31 -19.60
N LEU A 205 -0.75 -4.38 -18.83
CA LEU A 205 -0.84 -4.35 -17.36
C LEU A 205 -2.22 -3.93 -16.85
N GLY A 206 -3.07 -3.36 -17.71
CA GLY A 206 -4.41 -2.90 -17.38
C GLY A 206 -4.43 -1.70 -16.43
N LEU A 207 -3.55 -0.75 -16.65
CA LEU A 207 -3.38 0.43 -15.79
C LEU A 207 -4.42 1.53 -16.09
N HIS A 208 -4.57 2.44 -15.13
CA HIS A 208 -5.21 3.75 -15.27
C HIS A 208 -4.14 4.84 -15.29
N PRO A 209 -4.34 5.93 -16.07
CA PRO A 209 -3.39 7.04 -16.16
C PRO A 209 -3.49 7.95 -14.92
N ILE A 210 -3.07 7.44 -13.78
CA ILE A 210 -3.13 8.09 -12.47
C ILE A 210 -1.70 8.20 -11.95
N ASP A 211 -1.36 9.32 -11.34
CA ASP A 211 -0.07 9.50 -10.69
C ASP A 211 -0.10 8.86 -9.28
N PRO A 212 0.61 7.74 -9.06
CA PRO A 212 0.47 6.96 -7.85
C PRO A 212 1.14 7.62 -6.65
N PHE A 213 0.51 7.57 -5.46
CA PHE A 213 1.04 8.14 -4.23
C PHE A 213 2.35 7.48 -3.78
N TRP A 214 2.55 6.22 -4.12
CA TRP A 214 3.70 5.42 -3.72
C TRP A 214 4.94 5.64 -4.59
N ARG A 215 4.87 6.44 -5.66
CA ARG A 215 6.00 6.75 -6.55
C ARG A 215 7.25 7.21 -5.81
N ASP A 216 7.07 8.07 -4.82
CA ASP A 216 8.15 8.74 -4.10
C ASP A 216 8.54 8.04 -2.78
N LEU A 217 7.78 7.01 -2.37
CA LEU A 217 8.06 6.27 -1.14
C LEU A 217 9.34 5.44 -1.30
N PRO A 218 10.35 5.64 -0.45
CA PRO A 218 11.60 4.90 -0.52
C PRO A 218 11.39 3.46 -0.03
N HIS A 219 12.18 2.54 -0.59
CA HIS A 219 12.22 1.13 -0.16
C HIS A 219 10.85 0.41 -0.18
N CYS A 220 9.90 0.92 -0.93
CA CYS A 220 8.55 0.37 -1.05
C CYS A 220 8.40 -0.34 -2.39
N ASP A 221 7.83 -1.55 -2.39
CA ASP A 221 7.24 -2.17 -3.57
C ASP A 221 5.86 -2.71 -3.19
N ILE A 222 4.82 -1.99 -3.59
CA ILE A 222 3.43 -2.32 -3.25
C ILE A 222 2.92 -3.60 -3.93
N PHE A 223 3.69 -4.19 -4.85
CA PHE A 223 3.34 -5.41 -5.58
C PHE A 223 3.99 -6.66 -4.99
N SER A 224 5.01 -6.50 -4.16
CA SER A 224 5.77 -7.60 -3.53
C SER A 224 5.02 -8.35 -2.43
#